data_bd3ae00047d23e11619584345fb91636
#
_entry.id   bd3ae00047d23e11619584345fb91636
#
_cell.length_a   1.000
_cell.length_b   1.000
_cell.length_c   1.000
_cell.angle_alpha   90.00
_cell.angle_beta   90.00
_cell.angle_gamma   90.00
#
_symmetry.space_group_name_H-M   'P 1'
#
loop_
_entity.id
_entity.type
_entity.pdbx_description
1 polymer ?
#
loop_
_entity_poly.entity_id
_entity_poly.type
_entity_poly.pdbx_seq_one_letter_code
_entity_poly.pdbx_strand_id
1 'polypeptide(L)'
;MGKDVFGLIKDFGARGKIFCVHFRNVSSPLPVFHETFQDDGYMDMYEVMKAFRQVKCTASLIPDHYPSIVNDPGHRIADTYSIAYMRALLRRANAEVG
;
A
#
# COMPACT_ATOMS: atom_id res chain seq x y z
N MET A 1 -0.91 5.32 9.99
CA MET A 1 -1.85 5.99 9.06
C MET A 1 -1.91 7.46 9.40
N GLY A 2 -0.96 8.20 8.91
CA GLY A 2 -0.85 9.63 9.15
C GLY A 2 -1.87 10.43 8.37
N LYS A 3 -2.03 11.72 8.74
CA LYS A 3 -2.97 12.61 8.08
C LYS A 3 -2.55 13.00 6.68
N ASP A 4 -1.24 12.99 6.38
CA ASP A 4 -0.70 13.43 5.10
C ASP A 4 0.28 12.40 4.55
N VAL A 5 -0.27 11.25 4.19
CA VAL A 5 0.52 10.15 3.64
C VAL A 5 1.27 10.58 2.37
N PHE A 6 0.59 11.31 1.47
CA PHE A 6 1.19 11.73 0.20
C PHE A 6 2.32 12.73 0.41
N GLY A 7 2.15 13.68 1.32
CA GLY A 7 3.20 14.63 1.66
C GLY A 7 4.42 13.97 2.27
N LEU A 8 4.22 12.97 3.13
CA LEU A 8 5.31 12.20 3.73
C LEU A 8 6.06 11.38 2.68
N ILE A 9 5.35 10.73 1.76
CA ILE A 9 5.97 9.98 0.66
C ILE A 9 6.82 10.91 -0.19
N LYS A 10 6.27 12.07 -0.55
CA LYS A 10 6.98 13.05 -1.37
C LYS A 10 8.24 13.55 -0.68
N ASP A 11 8.15 13.92 0.59
CA ASP A 11 9.28 14.48 1.35
C ASP A 11 10.38 13.43 1.57
N PHE A 12 10.05 12.32 2.21
CA PHE A 12 11.05 11.29 2.51
C PHE A 12 11.53 10.58 1.25
N GLY A 13 10.66 10.41 0.26
CA GLY A 13 11.03 9.80 -1.01
C GLY A 13 12.01 10.65 -1.80
N ALA A 14 11.79 11.97 -1.86
CA ALA A 14 12.69 12.89 -2.55
C ALA A 14 14.09 12.90 -1.92
N ARG A 15 14.18 12.64 -0.61
CA ARG A 15 15.45 12.56 0.12
C ARG A 15 16.06 11.17 0.13
N GLY A 16 15.44 10.18 -0.53
CA GLY A 16 15.92 8.81 -0.54
C GLY A 16 15.89 8.12 0.81
N LYS A 17 14.94 8.47 1.67
CA LYS A 17 14.86 7.98 3.05
C LYS A 17 13.77 6.92 3.27
N ILE A 18 13.19 6.39 2.20
CA ILE A 18 12.23 5.29 2.30
C ILE A 18 12.95 3.98 1.99
N PHE A 19 13.05 3.10 2.97
CA PHE A 19 13.81 1.86 2.85
C PHE A 19 12.95 0.61 2.79
N CYS A 20 11.78 0.65 3.40
CA CYS A 20 10.81 -0.44 3.38
C CYS A 20 9.41 0.13 3.57
N VAL A 21 8.43 -0.44 2.87
CA VAL A 21 7.05 0.01 2.95
C VAL A 21 6.15 -1.16 3.30
N HIS A 22 5.38 -1.01 4.37
CA HIS A 22 4.26 -1.90 4.66
C HIS A 22 3.03 -1.31 3.97
N PHE A 23 2.63 -1.93 2.86
CA PHE A 23 1.58 -1.44 1.98
C PHE A 23 0.23 -1.96 2.47
N ARG A 24 -0.56 -1.09 3.10
CA ARG A 24 -1.71 -1.44 3.90
C ARG A 24 -2.81 -0.41 3.77
N ASN A 25 -4.06 -0.87 3.83
CA ASN A 25 -5.21 0.01 3.90
C ASN A 25 -6.05 -0.34 5.12
N VAL A 26 -6.83 0.62 5.58
CA VAL A 26 -7.72 0.45 6.74
C VAL A 26 -9.01 1.21 6.48
N SER A 27 -10.04 0.94 7.30
CA SER A 27 -11.39 1.49 7.09
C SER A 27 -11.49 3.01 7.25
N SER A 28 -10.64 3.58 8.09
CA SER A 28 -10.65 5.03 8.38
C SER A 28 -9.33 5.45 8.99
N PRO A 29 -9.00 6.76 9.00
CA PRO A 29 -7.81 7.25 9.70
C PRO A 29 -7.86 6.97 11.20
N LEU A 30 -6.67 6.93 11.84
CA LEU A 30 -6.58 6.83 13.29
C LEU A 30 -7.46 7.87 14.00
N PRO A 31 -7.97 7.57 15.19
CA PRO A 31 -7.62 6.44 16.07
C PRO A 31 -8.53 5.22 15.94
N VAL A 32 -9.67 5.30 15.28
CA VAL A 32 -10.65 4.21 15.24
C VAL A 32 -10.72 3.65 13.82
N PHE A 33 -10.26 2.41 13.67
CA PHE A 33 -10.25 1.76 12.37
C PHE A 33 -10.30 0.24 12.53
N HIS A 34 -10.59 -0.46 11.42
CA HIS A 34 -10.38 -1.91 11.31
C HIS A 34 -9.60 -2.22 10.03
N GLU A 35 -9.01 -3.40 9.99
CA GLU A 35 -8.26 -3.86 8.82
C GLU A 35 -9.19 -4.10 7.65
N THR A 36 -8.73 -3.75 6.45
CA THR A 36 -9.44 -4.02 5.20
C THR A 36 -8.48 -4.66 4.20
N PHE A 37 -9.03 -5.24 3.14
CA PHE A 37 -8.21 -5.53 1.97
C PHE A 37 -7.77 -4.21 1.34
N GLN A 38 -6.72 -4.25 0.52
CA GLN A 38 -6.11 -3.03 0.00
C GLN A 38 -7.06 -2.20 -0.84
N ASP A 39 -8.00 -2.85 -1.53
CA ASP A 39 -8.97 -2.17 -2.38
C ASP A 39 -10.27 -1.78 -1.68
N ASP A 40 -10.36 -1.98 -0.38
CA ASP A 40 -11.60 -1.79 0.38
C ASP A 40 -11.43 -0.88 1.60
N GLY A 41 -10.39 -0.08 1.65
CA GLY A 41 -10.15 0.86 2.73
C GLY A 41 -10.46 2.30 2.32
N TYR A 42 -10.10 3.25 3.22
CA TYR A 42 -10.39 4.65 2.96
C TYR A 42 -9.40 5.31 1.98
N MET A 43 -8.21 4.72 1.81
CA MET A 43 -7.20 5.28 0.90
C MET A 43 -7.34 4.70 -0.50
N ASP A 44 -7.13 5.54 -1.50
CA ASP A 44 -6.95 5.09 -2.87
C ASP A 44 -5.53 4.55 -3.03
N MET A 45 -5.39 3.23 -3.00
CA MET A 45 -4.07 2.59 -3.01
C MET A 45 -3.37 2.72 -4.37
N TYR A 46 -4.09 2.97 -5.46
CA TYR A 46 -3.45 3.32 -6.72
C TYR A 46 -2.71 4.66 -6.61
N GLU A 47 -3.35 5.66 -6.04
CA GLU A 47 -2.71 6.96 -5.83
C GLU A 47 -1.50 6.84 -4.90
N VAL A 48 -1.57 6.00 -3.88
CA VAL A 48 -0.43 5.71 -3.00
C VAL A 48 0.72 5.09 -3.79
N MET A 49 0.45 4.07 -4.60
CA MET A 49 1.47 3.43 -5.44
C MET A 49 2.09 4.42 -6.42
N LYS A 50 1.26 5.25 -7.03
CA LYS A 50 1.71 6.29 -7.96
C LYS A 50 2.63 7.28 -7.26
N ALA A 51 2.31 7.68 -6.03
CA ALA A 51 3.16 8.58 -5.25
C ALA A 51 4.56 7.99 -5.02
N PHE A 52 4.66 6.71 -4.70
CA PHE A 52 5.96 6.04 -4.57
C PHE A 52 6.73 6.03 -5.89
N ARG A 53 6.05 5.81 -7.01
CA ARG A 53 6.73 5.82 -8.32
C ARG A 53 7.19 7.23 -8.71
N GLN A 54 6.44 8.26 -8.36
CA GLN A 54 6.80 9.64 -8.66
C GLN A 54 8.10 10.07 -7.96
N VAL A 55 8.38 9.54 -6.77
CA VAL A 55 9.64 9.80 -6.06
C VAL A 55 10.72 8.78 -6.39
N LYS A 56 10.48 7.89 -7.36
CA LYS A 56 11.42 6.84 -7.79
C LYS A 56 11.86 5.94 -6.65
N CYS A 57 10.94 5.60 -5.77
CA CYS A 57 11.21 4.73 -4.63
C CYS A 57 11.63 3.34 -5.11
N THR A 58 12.72 2.82 -4.57
CA THR A 58 13.22 1.47 -4.87
C THR A 58 13.07 0.52 -3.68
N ALA A 59 12.39 0.96 -2.63
CA ALA A 59 12.17 0.15 -1.43
C ALA A 59 11.27 -1.05 -1.72
N SER A 60 11.38 -2.07 -0.88
CA SER A 60 10.48 -3.21 -0.92
C SER A 60 9.11 -2.81 -0.41
N LEU A 61 8.05 -3.26 -1.09
CA LEU A 61 6.66 -3.08 -0.69
C LEU A 61 6.13 -4.42 -0.20
N ILE A 62 5.64 -4.45 1.03
CA ILE A 62 5.21 -5.69 1.68
C ILE A 62 3.76 -5.52 2.14
N PRO A 63 2.83 -6.46 1.80
CA PRO A 63 1.53 -6.49 2.45
C PRO A 63 1.72 -7.02 3.87
N ASP A 64 1.21 -6.32 4.89
CA ASP A 64 1.42 -6.73 6.28
C ASP A 64 0.13 -7.00 7.05
N HIS A 65 -0.95 -6.31 6.74
CA HIS A 65 -2.21 -6.44 7.45
C HIS A 65 -3.38 -6.56 6.46
N TYR A 66 -4.31 -7.47 6.78
CA TYR A 66 -5.54 -7.71 6.02
C TYR A 66 -6.50 -8.52 6.86
N PRO A 67 -7.81 -8.55 6.51
CA PRO A 67 -8.77 -9.35 7.26
C PRO A 67 -8.48 -10.84 7.16
N SER A 68 -8.85 -11.58 8.19
CA SER A 68 -8.78 -13.04 8.14
C SER A 68 -9.85 -13.59 7.21
N ILE A 69 -9.49 -14.61 6.45
CA ILE A 69 -10.40 -15.32 5.53
C ILE A 69 -10.68 -16.69 6.14
N VAL A 70 -11.95 -17.09 6.14
CA VAL A 70 -12.36 -18.41 6.63
C VAL A 70 -11.68 -19.50 5.78
N ASN A 71 -11.12 -20.50 6.45
CA ASN A 71 -10.40 -21.61 5.81
C ASN A 71 -9.15 -21.16 5.03
N ASP A 72 -8.47 -20.14 5.52
CA ASP A 72 -7.22 -19.66 4.94
C ASP A 72 -6.07 -19.77 5.95
N PRO A 73 -5.60 -20.98 6.30
CA PRO A 73 -4.51 -21.16 7.25
C PRO A 73 -3.23 -20.52 6.71
N GLY A 74 -2.54 -19.77 7.58
CA GLY A 74 -1.32 -19.06 7.21
C GLY A 74 -1.53 -17.89 6.27
N HIS A 75 -2.76 -17.44 6.08
CA HIS A 75 -3.14 -16.27 5.26
C HIS A 75 -2.70 -16.36 3.80
N ARG A 76 -2.64 -17.55 3.23
CA ARG A 76 -2.18 -17.74 1.85
C ARG A 76 -3.05 -17.04 0.82
N ILE A 77 -4.38 -17.14 0.99
CA ILE A 77 -5.33 -16.50 0.07
C ILE A 77 -5.23 -14.99 0.21
N ALA A 78 -5.20 -14.48 1.43
CA ALA A 78 -5.09 -13.05 1.70
C ALA A 78 -3.77 -12.48 1.16
N ASP A 79 -2.66 -13.17 1.35
CA ASP A 79 -1.36 -12.78 0.81
C ASP A 79 -1.37 -12.76 -0.71
N THR A 80 -1.88 -13.81 -1.34
CA THR A 80 -1.95 -13.90 -2.81
C THR A 80 -2.79 -12.79 -3.39
N TYR A 81 -3.95 -12.51 -2.79
CA TYR A 81 -4.81 -11.40 -3.20
C TYR A 81 -4.08 -10.07 -3.12
N SER A 82 -3.44 -9.80 -1.98
CA SER A 82 -2.75 -8.53 -1.74
C SER A 82 -1.57 -8.33 -2.70
N ILE A 83 -0.77 -9.36 -2.91
CA ILE A 83 0.38 -9.28 -3.83
C ILE A 83 -0.07 -9.10 -5.26
N ALA A 84 -1.10 -9.81 -5.70
CA ALA A 84 -1.64 -9.67 -7.05
C ALA A 84 -2.18 -8.26 -7.29
N TYR A 85 -2.87 -7.71 -6.31
CA TYR A 85 -3.40 -6.35 -6.38
C TYR A 85 -2.25 -5.33 -6.45
N MET A 86 -1.23 -5.47 -5.61
CA MET A 86 -0.06 -4.59 -5.63
C MET A 86 0.67 -4.62 -6.96
N ARG A 87 0.82 -5.80 -7.55
CA ARG A 87 1.47 -5.94 -8.87
C ARG A 87 0.67 -5.24 -9.96
N ALA A 88 -0.65 -5.34 -9.93
CA ALA A 88 -1.51 -4.64 -10.88
C ALA A 88 -1.39 -3.12 -10.73
N LEU A 89 -1.40 -2.63 -9.49
CA LEU A 89 -1.22 -1.20 -9.20
C LEU A 89 0.14 -0.70 -9.69
N LEU A 90 1.19 -1.46 -9.42
CA LEU A 90 2.55 -1.09 -9.82
C LEU A 90 2.68 -1.02 -11.35
N ARG A 91 2.10 -1.98 -12.04
CA ARG A 91 2.09 -2.00 -13.51
C ARG A 91 1.45 -0.75 -14.08
N ARG A 92 0.30 -0.37 -13.54
CA ARG A 92 -0.40 0.83 -13.97
C ARG A 92 0.38 2.10 -13.63
N ALA A 93 0.91 2.18 -12.42
CA ALA A 93 1.69 3.33 -11.98
C ALA A 93 2.93 3.52 -12.86
N ASN A 94 3.63 2.43 -13.19
CA ASN A 94 4.79 2.48 -14.07
C ASN A 94 4.42 2.99 -15.47
N ALA A 95 3.28 2.57 -16.00
CA ALA A 95 2.83 3.01 -17.33
C ALA A 95 2.44 4.49 -17.32
N GLU A 96 1.86 4.98 -16.24
CA GLU A 96 1.39 6.37 -16.14
C GLU A 96 2.51 7.35 -15.80
N VAL A 97 3.40 6.99 -14.89
CA VAL A 97 4.50 7.85 -14.46
C VAL A 97 5.68 7.80 -15.42
N GLY A 98 5.85 6.69 -16.08
CA GLY A 98 6.98 6.46 -16.97
C GLY A 98 8.13 5.87 -16.20
#